data_770bf7de3f59ce154193d0aea0e6396d
#
_entry.id   770bf7de3f59ce154193d0aea0e6396d
#
_cell.length_a   1.000
_cell.length_b   1.000
_cell.length_c   1.000
_cell.angle_alpha   90.00
_cell.angle_beta   90.00
_cell.angle_gamma   90.00
#
_symmetry.space_group_name_H-M   'P 1'
#
loop_
_entity.id
_entity.type
_entity.pdbx_description
1 polymer ?
#
loop_
_entity_poly.entity_id
_entity_poly.type
_entity_poly.pdbx_seq_one_letter_code
_entity_poly.pdbx_strand_id
1 'polypeptide(L)'
;MKSLFRYSQYVLFGVAILSLVSDSSPSVLSHTVMPAGLSHEVAFVVPSGVLEHGSREQAVVALTFDADMTPKMRHDLETGAVKSWYDRRVTDILEKNQVPATLFITGMWAEIYPEDVKTLAANPLFEIGNHSYDHGAFHIPCYGLGAVHDKQEEIMKTQDILRSLTGVTPKYFRFPGGCGSSEDVALVSALGVQVVGWDDISGDAYLRDRPEPIVAQTVAHAQNGSIIVMHMHGGPTAPQTAVALQKIIDGLRARGFGFVKVSDLK
;
A
#
# COMPACT_ATOMS: atom_id res chain seq x y z
N MET A 1 59.21 11.12 13.61
CA MET A 1 58.95 11.40 15.06
C MET A 1 57.53 10.97 15.38
N LYS A 2 57.38 10.12 16.35
CA LYS A 2 56.14 9.44 16.78
C LYS A 2 55.31 10.39 17.62
N SER A 3 53.96 10.31 17.51
CA SER A 3 53.05 10.59 18.62
C SER A 3 51.79 9.76 18.49
N LEU A 4 51.68 8.83 19.42
CA LEU A 4 50.51 8.01 19.71
C LEU A 4 49.52 8.81 20.57
N PHE A 5 48.23 8.79 20.24
CA PHE A 5 47.18 9.15 21.18
C PHE A 5 46.30 7.94 21.47
N ARG A 6 46.35 7.54 22.76
CA ARG A 6 45.48 6.52 23.37
C ARG A 6 44.13 7.12 23.69
N TYR A 7 43.03 6.43 23.32
CA TYR A 7 41.71 6.71 23.89
C TYR A 7 41.42 5.72 25.02
N SER A 8 41.08 6.31 26.17
CA SER A 8 40.70 5.64 27.40
C SER A 8 39.23 5.24 27.34
N GLN A 9 38.94 4.00 27.77
CA GLN A 9 37.58 3.50 27.95
C GLN A 9 37.05 3.94 29.31
N TYR A 10 35.85 4.51 29.33
CA TYR A 10 35.03 4.60 30.54
C TYR A 10 33.83 3.69 30.41
N VAL A 11 33.83 2.64 31.25
CA VAL A 11 32.68 1.78 31.50
C VAL A 11 31.86 2.43 32.61
N LEU A 12 30.62 2.80 32.33
CA LEU A 12 29.65 3.21 33.32
C LEU A 12 28.57 2.15 33.43
N PHE A 13 28.53 1.47 34.57
CA PHE A 13 27.44 0.58 35.00
C PHE A 13 26.23 1.47 35.41
N GLY A 14 25.13 1.39 34.70
CA GLY A 14 23.84 1.95 35.10
C GLY A 14 22.89 0.83 35.49
N VAL A 15 22.43 0.84 36.74
CA VAL A 15 21.45 -0.08 37.27
C VAL A 15 20.09 0.20 36.68
N ALA A 16 19.48 -0.78 36.00
CA ALA A 16 18.13 -0.69 35.47
C ALA A 16 17.11 -1.02 36.55
N ILE A 17 16.24 -0.08 36.87
CA ILE A 17 15.02 -0.31 37.64
C ILE A 17 13.93 -0.73 36.65
N LEU A 18 13.43 -1.97 36.81
CA LEU A 18 12.28 -2.47 36.06
C LEU A 18 11.01 -1.85 36.65
N SER A 19 10.38 -0.93 35.93
CA SER A 19 8.97 -0.58 36.14
C SER A 19 8.16 -1.14 34.97
N LEU A 20 7.33 -2.13 35.22
CA LEU A 20 6.33 -2.64 34.30
C LEU A 20 5.22 -1.60 34.15
N VAL A 21 5.31 -0.85 33.07
CA VAL A 21 4.18 -0.05 32.56
C VAL A 21 3.80 -0.68 31.23
N SER A 22 2.56 -1.16 31.15
CA SER A 22 1.98 -1.66 29.89
C SER A 22 1.66 -0.45 29.01
N ASP A 23 2.61 -0.05 28.16
CA ASP A 23 2.42 0.98 27.15
C ASP A 23 2.06 0.34 25.84
N SER A 24 0.83 0.57 25.40
CA SER A 24 0.42 0.42 24.00
C SER A 24 0.96 1.62 23.21
N SER A 25 2.27 1.62 22.96
CA SER A 25 2.90 2.63 22.12
C SER A 25 2.66 2.33 20.65
N PRO A 26 2.32 3.34 19.82
CA PRO A 26 2.22 3.16 18.38
C PRO A 26 3.58 2.75 17.81
N SER A 27 3.58 1.74 16.93
CA SER A 27 4.80 1.30 16.24
C SER A 27 5.27 2.37 15.27
N VAL A 28 6.52 2.79 15.41
CA VAL A 28 7.17 3.71 14.46
C VAL A 28 7.87 2.87 13.40
N LEU A 29 7.30 2.81 12.20
CA LEU A 29 7.97 2.19 11.05
C LEU A 29 8.91 3.20 10.38
N SER A 30 10.21 2.96 10.51
CA SER A 30 11.23 3.71 9.79
C SER A 30 11.37 3.14 8.38
N HIS A 31 10.70 3.77 7.41
CA HIS A 31 10.85 3.41 6.00
C HIS A 31 11.93 4.27 5.37
N THR A 32 13.16 3.80 5.41
CA THR A 32 14.31 4.48 4.80
C THR A 32 14.58 3.93 3.41
N VAL A 33 13.90 4.40 2.39
CA VAL A 33 14.45 4.46 1.02
C VAL A 33 13.81 5.62 0.27
N MET A 34 14.42 6.79 0.40
CA MET A 34 14.19 7.91 -0.52
C MET A 34 15.44 8.14 -1.35
N PRO A 35 15.33 8.55 -2.64
CA PRO A 35 16.49 8.87 -3.44
C PRO A 35 17.30 9.99 -2.78
N ALA A 36 18.63 9.90 -2.84
CA ALA A 36 19.56 10.88 -2.29
C ALA A 36 19.25 12.28 -2.83
N GLY A 37 18.68 13.13 -1.97
CA GLY A 37 18.29 14.51 -2.32
C GLY A 37 17.10 15.07 -1.54
N LEU A 38 16.29 14.25 -0.87
CA LEU A 38 15.19 14.69 -0.03
C LEU A 38 15.43 14.22 1.41
N SER A 39 16.26 14.98 2.14
CA SER A 39 16.53 14.75 3.56
C SER A 39 15.42 15.31 4.44
N HIS A 40 14.25 14.69 4.40
CA HIS A 40 13.27 14.77 5.47
C HIS A 40 12.74 13.35 5.71
N GLU A 41 13.28 12.70 6.74
CA GLU A 41 12.65 11.51 7.32
C GLU A 41 11.29 11.94 7.88
N VAL A 42 10.23 11.70 7.13
CA VAL A 42 8.89 11.77 7.68
C VAL A 42 8.66 10.43 8.34
N ALA A 43 8.85 10.38 9.65
CA ALA A 43 8.42 9.21 10.43
C ALA A 43 6.89 9.17 10.39
N PHE A 44 6.32 8.25 9.60
CA PHE A 44 4.90 7.98 9.64
C PHE A 44 4.59 7.24 10.94
N VAL A 45 3.83 7.90 11.81
CA VAL A 45 3.22 7.23 12.96
C VAL A 45 1.93 6.58 12.46
N VAL A 46 1.92 5.25 12.39
CA VAL A 46 0.72 4.51 12.01
C VAL A 46 -0.29 4.54 13.15
N PRO A 47 -1.52 5.02 12.91
CA PRO A 47 -2.56 5.01 13.92
C PRO A 47 -2.91 3.57 14.35
N SER A 48 -3.24 3.36 15.62
CA SER A 48 -3.75 2.08 16.11
C SER A 48 -5.05 1.70 15.36
N GLY A 49 -5.21 0.43 14.99
CA GLY A 49 -6.37 -0.05 14.24
C GLY A 49 -6.13 -0.19 12.74
N VAL A 50 -4.95 0.14 12.23
CA VAL A 50 -4.54 -0.15 10.85
C VAL A 50 -3.92 -1.54 10.78
N LEU A 51 -4.37 -2.36 9.83
CA LEU A 51 -3.77 -3.65 9.52
C LEU A 51 -2.62 -3.42 8.54
N GLU A 52 -1.38 -3.49 9.01
CA GLU A 52 -0.18 -3.28 8.19
C GLU A 52 0.48 -4.59 7.74
N HIS A 53 0.27 -5.66 8.50
CA HIS A 53 0.78 -7.00 8.20
C HIS A 53 -0.05 -8.06 8.95
N GLY A 54 0.00 -9.29 8.49
CA GLY A 54 -0.52 -10.46 9.20
C GLY A 54 0.49 -11.05 10.20
N SER A 55 0.22 -12.28 10.64
CA SER A 55 1.12 -13.02 11.53
C SER A 55 2.50 -13.23 10.92
N ARG A 56 3.53 -13.08 11.72
CA ARG A 56 4.93 -13.36 11.36
C ARG A 56 5.30 -14.86 11.39
N GLU A 57 4.36 -15.72 11.75
CA GLU A 57 4.60 -17.17 11.88
C GLU A 57 4.46 -17.92 10.55
N GLN A 58 3.70 -17.37 9.59
CA GLN A 58 3.44 -18.02 8.31
C GLN A 58 4.23 -17.34 7.18
N ALA A 59 4.91 -18.14 6.37
CA ALA A 59 5.66 -17.66 5.21
C ALA A 59 4.71 -17.33 4.03
N VAL A 60 3.83 -16.35 4.24
CA VAL A 60 2.92 -15.83 3.22
C VAL A 60 3.05 -14.31 3.13
N VAL A 61 2.71 -13.74 1.99
CA VAL A 61 2.61 -12.29 1.77
C VAL A 61 1.31 -11.97 1.03
N ALA A 62 0.76 -10.78 1.26
CA ALA A 62 -0.35 -10.25 0.47
C ALA A 62 0.18 -9.22 -0.52
N LEU A 63 0.07 -9.52 -1.83
CA LEU A 63 0.27 -8.51 -2.86
C LEU A 63 -0.99 -7.66 -2.96
N THR A 64 -0.84 -6.35 -2.85
CA THR A 64 -1.96 -5.43 -2.96
C THR A 64 -1.69 -4.37 -4.02
N PHE A 65 -2.74 -3.98 -4.74
CA PHE A 65 -2.63 -3.05 -5.86
C PHE A 65 -3.66 -1.94 -5.73
N ASP A 66 -3.19 -0.71 -5.79
CA ASP A 66 -4.03 0.47 -5.77
C ASP A 66 -4.39 0.86 -7.21
N ALA A 67 -5.68 1.08 -7.47
CA ALA A 67 -6.24 1.55 -8.73
C ALA A 67 -6.68 3.01 -8.55
N ASP A 68 -5.70 3.90 -8.60
CA ASP A 68 -5.93 5.32 -8.40
C ASP A 68 -6.66 5.95 -9.57
N MET A 69 -7.56 6.88 -9.25
CA MET A 69 -8.13 7.80 -10.23
C MET A 69 -8.37 9.14 -9.55
N THR A 70 -7.59 10.14 -9.94
CA THR A 70 -7.80 11.52 -9.52
C THR A 70 -8.59 12.29 -10.57
N PRO A 71 -9.18 13.45 -10.24
CA PRO A 71 -9.80 14.33 -11.24
C PRO A 71 -8.86 14.68 -12.40
N LYS A 72 -7.56 14.85 -12.12
CA LYS A 72 -6.55 15.08 -13.16
C LYS A 72 -6.37 13.85 -14.07
N MET A 73 -6.27 12.65 -13.50
CA MET A 73 -6.15 11.42 -14.28
C MET A 73 -7.37 11.20 -15.19
N ARG A 74 -8.56 11.47 -14.69
CA ARG A 74 -9.79 11.45 -15.48
C ARG A 74 -9.73 12.44 -16.64
N HIS A 75 -9.31 13.67 -16.38
CA HIS A 75 -9.14 14.69 -17.42
C HIS A 75 -8.10 14.26 -18.47
N ASP A 76 -7.00 13.63 -18.07
CA ASP A 76 -5.98 13.12 -19.00
C ASP A 76 -6.55 12.02 -19.95
N LEU A 77 -7.50 11.20 -19.48
CA LEU A 77 -8.25 10.26 -20.34
C LEU A 77 -9.18 11.00 -21.32
N GLU A 78 -9.98 11.94 -20.81
CA GLU A 78 -10.96 12.70 -21.58
C GLU A 78 -10.30 13.50 -22.71
N THR A 79 -9.10 14.01 -22.47
CA THR A 79 -8.30 14.75 -23.47
C THR A 79 -7.43 13.86 -24.37
N GLY A 80 -7.34 12.57 -24.06
CA GLY A 80 -6.47 11.63 -24.78
C GLY A 80 -4.98 11.76 -24.46
N ALA A 81 -4.61 12.55 -23.44
CA ALA A 81 -3.21 12.67 -22.98
C ALA A 81 -2.67 11.33 -22.43
N VAL A 82 -3.54 10.53 -21.85
CA VAL A 82 -3.27 9.14 -21.43
C VAL A 82 -4.34 8.25 -22.06
N LYS A 83 -3.94 7.07 -22.54
CA LYS A 83 -4.86 6.13 -23.20
C LYS A 83 -5.63 5.27 -22.22
N SER A 84 -5.05 4.97 -21.09
CA SER A 84 -5.65 4.12 -20.04
C SER A 84 -4.96 4.36 -18.71
N TRP A 85 -5.74 4.32 -17.64
CA TRP A 85 -5.29 4.21 -16.25
C TRP A 85 -5.62 2.82 -15.69
N TYR A 86 -5.50 1.80 -16.54
CA TYR A 86 -5.52 0.40 -16.15
C TYR A 86 -4.47 -0.36 -16.96
N ASP A 87 -3.43 -0.82 -16.29
CA ASP A 87 -2.43 -1.70 -16.88
C ASP A 87 -2.85 -3.17 -16.68
N ARG A 88 -3.63 -3.70 -17.63
CA ARG A 88 -4.15 -5.08 -17.59
C ARG A 88 -3.05 -6.13 -17.44
N ARG A 89 -1.82 -5.84 -17.87
CA ARG A 89 -0.70 -6.76 -17.71
C ARG A 89 -0.47 -7.16 -16.25
N VAL A 90 -0.81 -6.29 -15.29
CA VAL A 90 -0.69 -6.60 -13.86
C VAL A 90 -1.61 -7.77 -13.49
N THR A 91 -2.90 -7.68 -13.81
CA THR A 91 -3.87 -8.73 -13.53
C THR A 91 -3.64 -9.99 -14.36
N ASP A 92 -3.25 -9.86 -15.64
CA ASP A 92 -2.89 -10.99 -16.50
C ASP A 92 -1.72 -11.81 -15.91
N ILE A 93 -0.69 -11.13 -15.36
CA ILE A 93 0.45 -11.79 -14.71
C ILE A 93 0.00 -12.53 -13.44
N LEU A 94 -0.84 -11.90 -12.61
CA LEU A 94 -1.37 -12.52 -11.40
C LEU A 94 -2.19 -13.77 -11.73
N GLU A 95 -3.09 -13.69 -12.71
CA GLU A 95 -3.91 -14.80 -13.18
C GLU A 95 -3.06 -15.94 -13.75
N LYS A 96 -2.11 -15.62 -14.63
CA LYS A 96 -1.19 -16.59 -15.23
C LYS A 96 -0.39 -17.35 -14.17
N ASN A 97 -0.02 -16.68 -13.10
CA ASN A 97 0.76 -17.26 -12.00
C ASN A 97 -0.09 -17.84 -10.88
N GLN A 98 -1.44 -17.74 -10.97
CA GLN A 98 -2.40 -18.15 -9.93
C GLN A 98 -2.06 -17.49 -8.58
N VAL A 99 -1.73 -16.19 -8.60
CA VAL A 99 -1.38 -15.40 -7.42
C VAL A 99 -2.60 -14.60 -6.96
N PRO A 100 -3.13 -14.89 -5.75
CA PRO A 100 -4.19 -14.08 -5.17
C PRO A 100 -3.68 -12.68 -4.81
N ALA A 101 -4.57 -11.69 -4.91
CA ALA A 101 -4.26 -10.29 -4.58
C ALA A 101 -5.48 -9.54 -4.06
N THR A 102 -5.25 -8.44 -3.33
CA THR A 102 -6.30 -7.49 -2.94
C THR A 102 -6.12 -6.20 -3.72
N LEU A 103 -7.20 -5.74 -4.36
CA LEU A 103 -7.23 -4.59 -5.26
C LEU A 103 -8.01 -3.45 -4.57
N PHE A 104 -7.33 -2.38 -4.21
CA PHE A 104 -7.95 -1.19 -3.63
C PHE A 104 -8.33 -0.23 -4.75
N ILE A 105 -9.64 -0.07 -5.00
CA ILE A 105 -10.17 0.61 -6.16
C ILE A 105 -10.83 1.92 -5.73
N THR A 106 -10.45 3.04 -6.39
CA THR A 106 -11.17 4.31 -6.21
C THR A 106 -12.54 4.27 -6.89
N GLY A 107 -13.52 4.96 -6.31
CA GLY A 107 -14.87 5.02 -6.88
C GLY A 107 -14.87 5.58 -8.30
N MET A 108 -14.07 6.63 -8.55
CA MET A 108 -13.93 7.25 -9.86
C MET A 108 -13.31 6.28 -10.89
N TRP A 109 -12.36 5.44 -10.49
CA TRP A 109 -11.81 4.38 -11.35
C TRP A 109 -12.89 3.35 -11.70
N ALA A 110 -13.69 2.95 -10.71
CA ALA A 110 -14.77 2.00 -10.90
C ALA A 110 -15.87 2.52 -11.84
N GLU A 111 -16.17 3.83 -11.83
CA GLU A 111 -17.10 4.45 -12.77
C GLU A 111 -16.58 4.46 -14.21
N ILE A 112 -15.25 4.56 -14.40
CA ILE A 112 -14.63 4.60 -15.72
C ILE A 112 -14.43 3.19 -16.29
N TYR A 113 -14.17 2.20 -15.43
CA TYR A 113 -13.90 0.81 -15.80
C TYR A 113 -14.92 -0.19 -15.17
N PRO A 114 -16.24 0.02 -15.30
CA PRO A 114 -17.23 -0.79 -14.57
C PRO A 114 -17.19 -2.28 -14.96
N GLU A 115 -16.97 -2.60 -16.23
CA GLU A 115 -16.91 -3.99 -16.69
C GLU A 115 -15.62 -4.69 -16.21
N ASP A 116 -14.54 -3.94 -16.06
CA ASP A 116 -13.32 -4.48 -15.48
C ASP A 116 -13.49 -4.78 -14.00
N VAL A 117 -14.15 -3.89 -13.23
CA VAL A 117 -14.47 -4.15 -11.81
C VAL A 117 -15.31 -5.42 -11.66
N LYS A 118 -16.34 -5.60 -12.50
CA LYS A 118 -17.17 -6.83 -12.46
C LYS A 118 -16.34 -8.09 -12.76
N THR A 119 -15.47 -8.00 -13.76
CA THR A 119 -14.61 -9.13 -14.15
C THR A 119 -13.61 -9.47 -13.05
N LEU A 120 -12.97 -8.48 -12.46
CA LEU A 120 -12.01 -8.65 -11.36
C LEU A 120 -12.70 -9.23 -10.12
N ALA A 121 -13.89 -8.71 -9.76
CA ALA A 121 -14.63 -9.19 -8.60
C ALA A 121 -15.19 -10.62 -8.78
N ALA A 122 -15.46 -11.05 -10.00
CA ALA A 122 -15.88 -12.42 -10.30
C ALA A 122 -14.72 -13.43 -10.26
N ASN A 123 -13.48 -12.98 -10.32
CA ASN A 123 -12.31 -13.84 -10.27
C ASN A 123 -11.95 -14.18 -8.81
N PRO A 124 -11.95 -15.47 -8.38
CA PRO A 124 -11.68 -15.86 -7.00
C PRO A 124 -10.27 -15.51 -6.50
N LEU A 125 -9.34 -15.23 -7.41
CA LEU A 125 -7.99 -14.76 -7.06
C LEU A 125 -8.01 -13.35 -6.47
N PHE A 126 -9.02 -12.53 -6.77
CA PHE A 126 -9.02 -11.13 -6.38
C PHE A 126 -10.02 -10.82 -5.27
N GLU A 127 -9.63 -9.93 -4.39
CA GLU A 127 -10.45 -9.31 -3.37
C GLU A 127 -10.52 -7.81 -3.66
N ILE A 128 -11.72 -7.22 -3.59
CA ILE A 128 -11.89 -5.79 -3.85
C ILE A 128 -11.94 -5.03 -2.53
N GLY A 129 -11.09 -4.02 -2.39
CA GLY A 129 -11.06 -3.03 -1.33
C GLY A 129 -11.46 -1.65 -1.84
N ASN A 130 -11.77 -0.75 -0.90
CA ASN A 130 -12.14 0.64 -1.15
C ASN A 130 -10.91 1.55 -1.01
N HIS A 131 -10.68 2.46 -1.98
CA HIS A 131 -9.56 3.41 -1.99
C HIS A 131 -10.00 4.88 -2.04
N SER A 132 -11.10 5.24 -1.40
CA SER A 132 -11.82 6.52 -1.51
C SER A 132 -12.43 6.74 -2.90
N TYR A 133 -13.06 7.90 -3.12
CA TYR A 133 -13.72 8.17 -4.40
C TYR A 133 -12.76 8.71 -5.46
N ASP A 134 -12.04 9.80 -5.16
CA ASP A 134 -11.21 10.53 -6.12
C ASP A 134 -9.73 10.59 -5.75
N HIS A 135 -9.30 9.71 -4.84
CA HIS A 135 -7.91 9.63 -4.37
C HIS A 135 -7.44 10.91 -3.64
N GLY A 136 -8.32 11.65 -2.98
CA GLY A 136 -7.95 12.78 -2.13
C GLY A 136 -7.35 12.36 -0.80
N ALA A 137 -6.52 13.21 -0.20
CA ALA A 137 -5.88 12.96 1.09
C ALA A 137 -6.84 13.15 2.26
N PHE A 138 -6.91 12.17 3.16
CA PHE A 138 -7.67 12.28 4.41
C PHE A 138 -6.93 13.09 5.47
N HIS A 139 -5.61 13.09 5.42
CA HIS A 139 -4.74 13.90 6.27
C HIS A 139 -3.64 14.55 5.45
N ILE A 140 -3.37 15.83 5.68
CA ILE A 140 -2.35 16.60 4.96
C ILE A 140 -1.25 17.08 5.92
N PRO A 141 0.01 17.23 5.43
CA PRO A 141 0.46 17.04 4.03
C PRO A 141 0.56 15.57 3.60
N CYS A 142 0.23 15.28 2.33
CA CYS A 142 0.25 13.94 1.77
C CYS A 142 0.70 13.98 0.31
N TYR A 143 1.98 13.86 0.04
CA TYR A 143 2.59 13.75 -1.30
C TYR A 143 2.05 14.72 -2.37
N GLY A 144 1.55 15.87 -1.96
CA GLY A 144 0.95 16.86 -2.86
C GLY A 144 -0.49 16.57 -3.27
N LEU A 145 -1.14 15.56 -2.68
CA LEU A 145 -2.56 15.31 -2.86
C LEU A 145 -3.38 16.45 -2.23
N GLY A 146 -4.50 16.80 -2.87
CA GLY A 146 -5.50 17.68 -2.30
C GLY A 146 -6.25 16.98 -1.16
N ALA A 147 -6.66 17.74 -0.14
CA ALA A 147 -7.47 17.21 0.94
C ALA A 147 -8.91 16.91 0.46
N VAL A 148 -9.49 15.80 0.95
CA VAL A 148 -10.91 15.51 0.75
C VAL A 148 -11.77 16.51 1.51
N HIS A 149 -12.95 16.85 0.96
CA HIS A 149 -13.89 17.76 1.59
C HIS A 149 -14.78 17.04 2.61
N ASP A 150 -15.34 15.90 2.25
CA ASP A 150 -16.18 15.06 3.10
C ASP A 150 -15.63 13.63 3.11
N LYS A 151 -14.96 13.29 4.20
CA LYS A 151 -14.29 12.00 4.38
C LYS A 151 -15.27 10.82 4.40
N GLN A 152 -16.44 11.02 4.99
CA GLN A 152 -17.47 9.98 5.04
C GLN A 152 -18.08 9.76 3.65
N GLU A 153 -18.37 10.83 2.91
CA GLU A 153 -18.88 10.74 1.54
C GLU A 153 -17.90 10.00 0.63
N GLU A 154 -16.60 10.31 0.70
CA GLU A 154 -15.53 9.64 -0.05
C GLU A 154 -15.55 8.12 0.12
N ILE A 155 -15.74 7.67 1.36
CA ILE A 155 -15.80 6.24 1.67
C ILE A 155 -17.11 5.63 1.19
N MET A 156 -18.24 6.22 1.60
CA MET A 156 -19.56 5.65 1.38
C MET A 156 -19.96 5.64 -0.08
N LYS A 157 -19.67 6.69 -0.83
CA LYS A 157 -19.91 6.76 -2.27
C LYS A 157 -19.20 5.61 -3.01
N THR A 158 -17.95 5.37 -2.66
CA THR A 158 -17.18 4.27 -3.24
C THR A 158 -17.71 2.90 -2.83
N GLN A 159 -18.12 2.73 -1.55
CA GLN A 159 -18.78 1.50 -1.10
C GLN A 159 -20.04 1.20 -1.92
N ASP A 160 -20.86 2.21 -2.17
CA ASP A 160 -22.11 2.05 -2.93
C ASP A 160 -21.85 1.72 -4.41
N ILE A 161 -20.87 2.37 -5.04
CA ILE A 161 -20.45 2.07 -6.41
C ILE A 161 -19.95 0.62 -6.51
N LEU A 162 -19.01 0.24 -5.68
CA LEU A 162 -18.42 -1.10 -5.71
C LEU A 162 -19.47 -2.17 -5.40
N ARG A 163 -20.33 -1.95 -4.41
CA ARG A 163 -21.44 -2.87 -4.10
C ARG A 163 -22.40 -3.00 -5.28
N SER A 164 -22.73 -1.91 -5.97
CA SER A 164 -23.65 -1.95 -7.12
C SER A 164 -23.08 -2.74 -8.30
N LEU A 165 -21.76 -2.69 -8.50
CA LEU A 165 -21.08 -3.38 -9.60
C LEU A 165 -20.81 -4.85 -9.29
N THR A 166 -20.47 -5.19 -8.04
CA THR A 166 -19.96 -6.50 -7.64
C THR A 166 -20.95 -7.35 -6.84
N GLY A 167 -22.00 -6.73 -6.29
CA GLY A 167 -22.93 -7.35 -5.35
C GLY A 167 -22.35 -7.51 -3.93
N VAL A 168 -21.09 -7.12 -3.69
CA VAL A 168 -20.39 -7.26 -2.41
C VAL A 168 -19.93 -5.90 -1.90
N THR A 169 -20.17 -5.62 -0.62
CA THR A 169 -19.61 -4.42 0.03
C THR A 169 -18.18 -4.70 0.47
N PRO A 170 -17.18 -3.91 0.04
CA PRO A 170 -15.81 -4.07 0.47
C PRO A 170 -15.67 -3.99 2.00
N LYS A 171 -14.87 -4.88 2.57
CA LYS A 171 -14.59 -4.93 4.02
C LYS A 171 -13.35 -4.13 4.40
N TYR A 172 -12.52 -3.80 3.43
CA TYR A 172 -11.23 -3.15 3.60
C TYR A 172 -11.21 -1.80 2.93
N PHE A 173 -10.54 -0.85 3.58
CA PHE A 173 -10.29 0.49 3.09
C PHE A 173 -8.80 0.81 3.17
N ARG A 174 -8.25 1.47 2.17
CA ARG A 174 -6.90 2.01 2.20
C ARG A 174 -6.95 3.51 1.98
N PHE A 175 -6.27 4.27 2.83
CA PHE A 175 -6.12 5.71 2.64
C PHE A 175 -5.26 6.01 1.41
N PRO A 176 -5.65 6.97 0.53
CA PRO A 176 -4.77 7.49 -0.51
C PRO A 176 -3.43 7.94 0.07
N GLY A 177 -2.33 7.45 -0.53
CA GLY A 177 -0.98 7.68 -0.04
C GLY A 177 -0.68 7.16 1.38
N GLY A 178 -1.59 6.40 2.00
CA GLY A 178 -1.49 5.97 3.39
C GLY A 178 -1.76 7.08 4.41
N CYS A 179 -2.20 8.26 3.97
CA CYS A 179 -2.32 9.45 4.80
C CYS A 179 -3.69 9.50 5.52
N GLY A 180 -3.76 8.89 6.69
CA GLY A 180 -4.88 8.97 7.61
C GLY A 180 -4.43 9.27 9.04
N SER A 181 -5.21 10.04 9.79
CA SER A 181 -5.02 10.27 11.21
C SER A 181 -5.74 9.22 12.06
N SER A 182 -5.53 9.23 13.38
CA SER A 182 -6.26 8.35 14.30
C SER A 182 -7.77 8.59 14.24
N GLU A 183 -8.20 9.84 14.05
CA GLU A 183 -9.61 10.21 13.88
C GLU A 183 -10.16 9.65 12.56
N ASP A 184 -9.36 9.64 11.50
CA ASP A 184 -9.75 9.06 10.21
C ASP A 184 -9.91 7.55 10.30
N VAL A 185 -9.00 6.87 11.00
CA VAL A 185 -9.12 5.43 11.30
C VAL A 185 -10.38 5.12 12.10
N ALA A 186 -10.68 5.94 13.12
CA ALA A 186 -11.89 5.80 13.91
C ALA A 186 -13.16 5.99 13.07
N LEU A 187 -13.16 6.98 12.15
CA LEU A 187 -14.25 7.20 11.20
C LEU A 187 -14.49 5.97 10.31
N VAL A 188 -13.44 5.45 9.67
CA VAL A 188 -13.54 4.26 8.81
C VAL A 188 -14.07 3.06 9.59
N SER A 189 -13.55 2.85 10.82
CA SER A 189 -13.98 1.75 11.70
C SER A 189 -15.45 1.90 12.12
N ALA A 190 -15.92 3.12 12.39
CA ALA A 190 -17.32 3.39 12.72
C ALA A 190 -18.26 3.08 11.54
N LEU A 191 -17.79 3.12 10.30
CA LEU A 191 -18.51 2.70 9.10
C LEU A 191 -18.46 1.17 8.87
N GLY A 192 -17.86 0.41 9.79
CA GLY A 192 -17.78 -1.06 9.73
C GLY A 192 -16.74 -1.58 8.73
N VAL A 193 -15.74 -0.77 8.41
CA VAL A 193 -14.68 -1.09 7.44
C VAL A 193 -13.33 -1.12 8.15
N GLN A 194 -12.47 -2.10 7.82
CA GLN A 194 -11.11 -2.22 8.36
C GLN A 194 -10.13 -1.43 7.52
N VAL A 195 -9.35 -0.56 8.18
CA VAL A 195 -8.23 0.13 7.51
C VAL A 195 -7.08 -0.85 7.28
N VAL A 196 -6.54 -0.83 6.06
CA VAL A 196 -5.39 -1.64 5.63
C VAL A 196 -4.28 -0.71 5.15
N GLY A 197 -3.14 -0.78 5.82
CA GLY A 197 -1.89 -0.16 5.40
C GLY A 197 -1.00 -1.16 4.64
N TRP A 198 0.28 -1.04 4.88
CA TRP A 198 1.34 -1.93 4.37
C TRP A 198 2.57 -1.82 5.26
N ASP A 199 3.41 -2.84 5.23
CA ASP A 199 4.74 -2.85 5.85
C ASP A 199 5.87 -3.02 4.83
N ASP A 200 5.54 -3.23 3.55
CA ASP A 200 6.51 -3.26 2.46
C ASP A 200 6.04 -2.39 1.28
N ILE A 201 6.91 -1.46 0.87
CA ILE A 201 6.67 -0.54 -0.24
C ILE A 201 7.49 -0.99 -1.44
N SER A 202 6.83 -1.36 -2.54
CA SER A 202 7.51 -1.74 -3.78
C SER A 202 8.31 -0.59 -4.41
N GLY A 203 7.84 0.63 -4.23
CA GLY A 203 8.45 1.83 -4.82
C GLY A 203 8.04 2.11 -6.26
N ASP A 204 7.10 1.37 -6.84
CA ASP A 204 6.69 1.48 -8.23
C ASP A 204 6.13 2.85 -8.63
N ALA A 205 5.55 3.60 -7.67
CA ALA A 205 5.03 4.95 -7.89
C ALA A 205 6.14 6.03 -8.03
N TYR A 206 7.37 5.76 -7.57
CA TYR A 206 8.47 6.73 -7.63
C TYR A 206 9.73 6.21 -8.33
N LEU A 207 9.96 4.89 -8.41
CA LEU A 207 11.06 4.26 -9.18
C LEU A 207 10.62 4.00 -10.63
N ARG A 208 10.39 5.07 -11.39
CA ARG A 208 9.68 5.02 -12.68
C ARG A 208 10.55 4.65 -13.88
N ASP A 209 11.86 4.75 -13.75
CA ASP A 209 12.77 4.62 -14.91
C ASP A 209 13.03 3.17 -15.30
N ARG A 210 13.07 2.26 -14.33
CA ARG A 210 13.42 0.85 -14.55
C ARG A 210 12.88 -0.07 -13.47
N PRO A 211 12.59 -1.35 -13.78
CA PRO A 211 11.95 -2.29 -12.84
C PRO A 211 12.91 -2.90 -11.80
N GLU A 212 14.24 -2.93 -12.04
CA GLU A 212 15.18 -3.66 -11.17
C GLU A 212 15.20 -3.17 -9.73
N PRO A 213 15.21 -1.85 -9.43
CA PRO A 213 15.13 -1.37 -8.06
C PRO A 213 13.82 -1.75 -7.36
N ILE A 214 12.69 -1.74 -8.09
CA ILE A 214 11.39 -2.17 -7.57
C ILE A 214 11.45 -3.63 -7.14
N VAL A 215 11.96 -4.50 -8.01
CA VAL A 215 12.13 -5.94 -7.70
C VAL A 215 13.05 -6.14 -6.50
N ALA A 216 14.21 -5.49 -6.50
CA ALA A 216 15.21 -5.66 -5.46
C ALA A 216 14.67 -5.23 -4.08
N GLN A 217 14.03 -4.06 -4.02
CA GLN A 217 13.46 -3.50 -2.79
C GLN A 217 12.35 -4.42 -2.25
N THR A 218 11.34 -4.73 -3.06
CA THR A 218 10.20 -5.56 -2.66
C THR A 218 10.65 -6.95 -2.18
N VAL A 219 11.52 -7.61 -2.96
CA VAL A 219 11.96 -8.95 -2.59
C VAL A 219 12.84 -8.94 -1.34
N ALA A 220 13.66 -7.91 -1.13
CA ALA A 220 14.55 -7.84 0.04
C ALA A 220 13.79 -7.56 1.35
N HIS A 221 12.79 -6.69 1.33
CA HIS A 221 12.10 -6.20 2.54
C HIS A 221 10.95 -7.10 2.99
N ALA A 222 10.35 -7.88 2.08
CA ALA A 222 9.25 -8.77 2.42
C ALA A 222 9.58 -9.69 3.59
N GLN A 223 8.65 -9.80 4.53
CA GLN A 223 8.69 -10.66 5.71
C GLN A 223 7.46 -11.56 5.73
N ASN A 224 7.43 -12.55 6.62
CA ASN A 224 6.22 -13.33 6.86
C ASN A 224 5.05 -12.39 7.20
N GLY A 225 3.92 -12.60 6.54
CA GLY A 225 2.72 -11.80 6.76
C GLY A 225 2.74 -10.40 6.14
N SER A 226 3.78 -10.01 5.40
CA SER A 226 3.84 -8.66 4.81
C SER A 226 2.66 -8.35 3.90
N ILE A 227 2.19 -7.11 3.98
CA ILE A 227 1.29 -6.48 3.00
C ILE A 227 2.15 -5.58 2.13
N ILE A 228 2.22 -5.92 0.84
CA ILE A 228 3.07 -5.23 -0.15
C ILE A 228 2.21 -4.31 -1.00
N VAL A 229 2.50 -3.00 -0.99
CA VAL A 229 1.77 -2.03 -1.81
C VAL A 229 2.42 -1.84 -3.17
N MET A 230 1.59 -1.92 -4.21
CA MET A 230 1.88 -1.65 -5.62
C MET A 230 0.69 -0.94 -6.26
N HIS A 231 0.82 -0.54 -7.54
CA HIS A 231 -0.23 0.14 -8.28
C HIS A 231 -0.55 -0.59 -9.59
N MET A 232 -1.84 -0.66 -9.95
CA MET A 232 -2.29 -1.27 -11.20
C MET A 232 -2.77 -0.27 -12.26
N HIS A 233 -2.78 1.01 -11.93
CA HIS A 233 -3.21 2.03 -12.87
C HIS A 233 -2.20 2.30 -14.01
N GLY A 234 -0.93 1.96 -13.83
CA GLY A 234 0.10 2.12 -14.86
C GLY A 234 0.33 3.59 -15.25
N GLY A 235 0.35 3.86 -16.54
CA GLY A 235 0.58 5.19 -17.10
C GLY A 235 1.92 5.79 -16.67
N PRO A 236 2.05 7.12 -16.68
CA PRO A 236 3.30 7.78 -16.29
C PRO A 236 3.59 7.74 -14.78
N THR A 237 2.64 7.34 -13.95
CA THR A 237 2.77 7.35 -12.48
C THR A 237 3.28 6.03 -11.91
N ALA A 238 2.97 4.88 -12.55
CA ALA A 238 3.49 3.57 -12.17
C ALA A 238 3.81 2.71 -13.42
N PRO A 239 4.75 3.15 -14.29
CA PRO A 239 4.97 2.53 -15.61
C PRO A 239 5.65 1.16 -15.55
N GLN A 240 6.30 0.83 -14.44
CA GLN A 240 7.17 -0.34 -14.31
C GLN A 240 6.54 -1.50 -13.52
N THR A 241 5.37 -1.32 -12.92
CA THR A 241 4.74 -2.35 -12.06
C THR A 241 4.59 -3.68 -12.78
N ALA A 242 3.94 -3.70 -13.95
CA ALA A 242 3.76 -4.92 -14.73
C ALA A 242 5.09 -5.54 -15.19
N VAL A 243 6.11 -4.71 -15.47
CA VAL A 243 7.43 -5.18 -15.90
C VAL A 243 8.20 -5.83 -14.76
N ALA A 244 8.03 -5.31 -13.52
CA ALA A 244 8.67 -5.83 -12.32
C ALA A 244 7.97 -7.08 -11.75
N LEU A 245 6.64 -7.16 -11.90
CA LEU A 245 5.77 -8.07 -11.14
C LEU A 245 6.14 -9.55 -11.28
N GLN A 246 6.44 -10.03 -12.51
CA GLN A 246 6.85 -11.42 -12.69
C GLN A 246 8.11 -11.75 -11.86
N LYS A 247 9.11 -10.86 -11.90
CA LYS A 247 10.36 -11.07 -11.15
C LYS A 247 10.15 -10.95 -9.63
N ILE A 248 9.21 -10.12 -9.18
CA ILE A 248 8.81 -10.03 -7.77
C ILE A 248 8.20 -11.36 -7.32
N ILE A 249 7.23 -11.90 -8.07
CA ILE A 249 6.60 -13.19 -7.78
C ILE A 249 7.65 -14.31 -7.70
N ASP A 250 8.53 -14.39 -8.69
CA ASP A 250 9.57 -15.41 -8.74
C ASP A 250 10.57 -15.26 -7.57
N GLY A 251 10.97 -14.04 -7.25
CA GLY A 251 11.86 -13.73 -6.14
C GLY A 251 11.26 -14.06 -4.77
N LEU A 252 10.00 -13.74 -4.56
CA LEU A 252 9.28 -14.06 -3.31
C LEU A 252 9.09 -15.58 -3.15
N ARG A 253 8.72 -16.29 -4.24
CA ARG A 253 8.66 -17.75 -4.25
C ARG A 253 10.01 -18.39 -3.94
N ALA A 254 11.09 -17.89 -4.52
CA ALA A 254 12.45 -18.37 -4.25
C ALA A 254 12.87 -18.18 -2.78
N ARG A 255 12.29 -17.19 -2.08
CA ARG A 255 12.42 -17.00 -0.64
C ARG A 255 11.46 -17.86 0.20
N GLY A 256 10.62 -18.66 -0.43
CA GLY A 256 9.69 -19.58 0.23
C GLY A 256 8.33 -18.98 0.59
N PHE A 257 7.99 -17.78 0.10
CA PHE A 257 6.70 -17.18 0.37
C PHE A 257 5.57 -17.77 -0.49
N GLY A 258 4.44 -18.06 0.16
CA GLY A 258 3.14 -18.20 -0.47
C GLY A 258 2.44 -16.84 -0.63
N PHE A 259 1.36 -16.80 -1.42
CA PHE A 259 0.57 -15.59 -1.65
C PHE A 259 -0.85 -15.78 -1.14
N VAL A 260 -1.39 -14.75 -0.49
CA VAL A 260 -2.74 -14.74 0.05
C VAL A 260 -3.42 -13.39 -0.19
N LYS A 261 -4.74 -13.32 -0.08
CA LYS A 261 -5.47 -12.06 0.00
C LYS A 261 -5.35 -11.47 1.40
N VAL A 262 -5.65 -10.17 1.55
CA VAL A 262 -5.66 -9.52 2.87
C VAL A 262 -6.60 -10.25 3.84
N SER A 263 -7.77 -10.71 3.37
CA SER A 263 -8.73 -11.47 4.18
C SER A 263 -8.19 -12.80 4.71
N ASP A 264 -7.17 -13.36 4.09
CA ASP A 264 -6.57 -14.64 4.44
C ASP A 264 -5.30 -14.50 5.30
N LEU A 265 -4.83 -13.26 5.53
CA LEU A 265 -3.78 -12.97 6.51
C LEU A 265 -4.33 -13.20 7.93
N LYS A 266 -3.66 -14.04 8.69
CA LYS A 266 -4.04 -14.41 10.05
C LYS A 266 -3.08 -13.79 11.07
#